data_b18b3c2d4112c5aaf10f0892b5322fdc
#
_entry.id   b18b3c2d4112c5aaf10f0892b5322fdc
#
_cell.length_a   1.000
_cell.length_b   1.000
_cell.length_c   1.000
_cell.angle_alpha   90.00
_cell.angle_beta   90.00
_cell.angle_gamma   90.00
#
_symmetry.space_group_name_H-M   'P 1'
#
loop_
_entity.id
_entity.type
_entity.pdbx_description
1 polymer ?
#
loop_
_entity_poly.entity_id
_entity_poly.type
_entity_poly.pdbx_seq_one_letter_code
_entity_poly.pdbx_strand_id
1 'polypeptide(L)'
;MLNPAPPPAPSAAEGRAASALLDDLVDAFPGEKTSVGALIDQLDSRAHGMLLLVLALPMCIPNVPGISTIFGVLMMLPALQLVMGSRRLWVPQRVRRWEIECAPLRRTLRAAIPPLKRVEYLIKPRWSRLTRFPITILVGLQTLLMALILILPIPFANWPPGMTVAITSLALLQRDGVLMLLTIPAAIASVASVYLGTRVGLAVINNVVEWIQNLLTGAP
;
A
#
# COMPACT_ATOMS: atom_id res chain seq x y z
N MET A 1 35.97 -2.56 36.22
CA MET A 1 35.70 -2.66 34.79
C MET A 1 34.26 -3.15 34.66
N LEU A 2 33.32 -2.23 34.40
CA LEU A 2 31.90 -2.57 34.18
C LEU A 2 31.78 -3.15 32.76
N ASN A 3 31.34 -4.42 32.69
CA ASN A 3 31.03 -5.07 31.45
C ASN A 3 29.85 -4.31 30.78
N PRO A 4 29.98 -3.80 29.55
CA PRO A 4 28.86 -3.12 28.88
C PRO A 4 27.71 -4.10 28.76
N ALA A 5 26.52 -3.66 29.15
CA ALA A 5 25.28 -4.44 29.01
C ALA A 5 25.15 -4.98 27.58
N PRO A 6 24.77 -6.25 27.42
CA PRO A 6 24.56 -6.80 26.08
C PRO A 6 23.53 -5.96 25.32
N PRO A 7 23.69 -5.74 23.98
CA PRO A 7 22.74 -5.02 23.21
C PRO A 7 21.35 -5.66 23.37
N PRO A 8 20.28 -4.86 23.44
CA PRO A 8 18.93 -5.41 23.58
C PRO A 8 18.67 -6.41 22.46
N ALA A 9 18.17 -7.59 22.83
CA ALA A 9 17.81 -8.64 21.90
C ALA A 9 16.88 -8.05 20.82
N PRO A 10 17.07 -8.41 19.54
CA PRO A 10 16.18 -7.95 18.47
C PRO A 10 14.74 -8.29 18.88
N SER A 11 13.85 -7.30 18.83
CA SER A 11 12.47 -7.48 19.25
C SER A 11 11.91 -8.73 18.55
N ALA A 12 11.20 -9.60 19.27
CA ALA A 12 10.67 -10.87 18.78
C ALA A 12 9.78 -10.73 17.52
N ALA A 13 9.47 -9.48 17.14
CA ALA A 13 8.78 -9.09 15.90
C ALA A 13 9.71 -9.06 14.67
N GLU A 14 11.04 -8.95 14.85
CA GLU A 14 11.97 -8.87 13.72
C GLU A 14 12.15 -10.24 13.07
N GLY A 15 11.45 -10.46 11.95
CA GLY A 15 11.55 -11.71 11.17
C GLY A 15 10.26 -12.52 11.04
N ARG A 16 9.17 -12.10 11.71
CA ARG A 16 7.87 -12.76 11.50
C ARG A 16 7.30 -12.44 10.11
N ALA A 17 6.70 -13.44 9.49
CA ALA A 17 5.98 -13.31 8.24
C ALA A 17 4.81 -12.30 8.37
N ALA A 18 4.48 -11.57 7.30
CA ALA A 18 3.39 -10.61 7.32
C ALA A 18 2.03 -11.29 7.55
N SER A 19 1.86 -12.52 7.06
CA SER A 19 0.68 -13.34 7.32
C SER A 19 0.51 -13.68 8.80
N ALA A 20 1.61 -13.98 9.51
CA ALA A 20 1.58 -14.22 10.96
C ALA A 20 1.20 -12.95 11.73
N LEU A 21 1.63 -11.77 11.27
CA LEU A 21 1.21 -10.50 11.85
C LEU A 21 -0.27 -10.21 11.64
N LEU A 22 -0.82 -10.60 10.49
CA LEU A 22 -2.26 -10.50 10.24
C LEU A 22 -3.05 -11.48 11.10
N ASP A 23 -2.57 -12.71 11.29
CA ASP A 23 -3.17 -13.68 12.20
C ASP A 23 -3.15 -13.13 13.64
N ASP A 24 -2.00 -12.63 14.13
CA ASP A 24 -1.87 -12.01 15.46
C ASP A 24 -2.83 -10.81 15.64
N LEU A 25 -3.02 -9.99 14.59
CA LEU A 25 -3.97 -8.87 14.61
C LEU A 25 -5.42 -9.34 14.71
N VAL A 26 -5.79 -10.39 13.98
CA VAL A 26 -7.13 -10.98 14.06
C VAL A 26 -7.43 -11.46 15.47
N ASP A 27 -6.44 -12.04 16.14
CA ASP A 27 -6.60 -12.61 17.50
C ASP A 27 -6.46 -11.55 18.60
N ALA A 28 -5.69 -10.46 18.36
CA ALA A 28 -5.52 -9.38 19.34
C ALA A 28 -6.79 -8.57 19.61
N PHE A 29 -7.76 -8.59 18.69
CA PHE A 29 -8.99 -7.81 18.80
C PHE A 29 -10.24 -8.71 18.78
N PRO A 30 -10.53 -9.47 19.85
CA PRO A 30 -11.68 -10.36 19.92
C PRO A 30 -13.01 -9.61 20.09
N GLY A 31 -12.98 -8.32 20.47
CA GLY A 31 -14.15 -7.48 20.71
C GLY A 31 -14.95 -7.15 19.45
N GLU A 32 -16.06 -6.42 19.64
CA GLU A 32 -16.91 -5.94 18.54
C GLU A 32 -16.27 -4.74 17.82
N LYS A 33 -15.58 -3.86 18.57
CA LYS A 33 -14.95 -2.64 18.06
C LYS A 33 -13.54 -2.50 18.56
N THR A 34 -12.70 -1.88 17.75
CA THR A 34 -11.35 -1.47 18.12
C THR A 34 -11.05 -0.07 17.58
N SER A 35 -10.10 0.64 18.19
CA SER A 35 -9.68 1.95 17.68
C SER A 35 -8.54 1.81 16.67
N VAL A 36 -8.50 2.71 15.70
CA VAL A 36 -7.37 2.84 14.75
C VAL A 36 -6.05 3.01 15.50
N GLY A 37 -6.07 3.73 16.63
CA GLY A 37 -4.90 3.93 17.48
C GLY A 37 -4.36 2.63 18.04
N ALA A 38 -5.22 1.76 18.58
CA ALA A 38 -4.83 0.47 19.14
C ALA A 38 -4.21 -0.45 18.06
N LEU A 39 -4.76 -0.45 16.84
CA LEU A 39 -4.19 -1.18 15.70
C LEU A 39 -2.79 -0.69 15.34
N ILE A 40 -2.57 0.63 15.30
CA ILE A 40 -1.27 1.22 14.98
C ILE A 40 -0.24 0.90 16.07
N ASP A 41 -0.63 1.00 17.35
CA ASP A 41 0.25 0.73 18.48
C ASP A 41 0.67 -0.75 18.54
N GLN A 42 -0.21 -1.67 18.15
CA GLN A 42 0.11 -3.09 18.04
C GLN A 42 1.12 -3.39 16.92
N LEU A 43 1.11 -2.61 15.85
CA LEU A 43 1.99 -2.81 14.69
C LEU A 43 3.37 -2.14 14.84
N ASP A 44 3.52 -1.16 15.74
CA ASP A 44 4.75 -0.41 16.02
C ASP A 44 5.54 -0.02 14.74
N SER A 45 6.76 -0.50 14.61
CA SER A 45 7.67 -0.18 13.48
C SER A 45 7.22 -0.70 12.10
N ARG A 46 6.25 -1.60 12.07
CA ARG A 46 5.67 -2.18 10.85
C ARG A 46 4.38 -1.51 10.40
N ALA A 47 3.90 -0.53 11.18
CA ALA A 47 2.64 0.14 10.93
C ALA A 47 2.55 0.78 9.53
N HIS A 48 3.63 1.37 9.00
CA HIS A 48 3.65 1.94 7.66
C HIS A 48 3.40 0.89 6.57
N GLY A 49 4.16 -0.22 6.60
CA GLY A 49 4.00 -1.29 5.61
C GLY A 49 2.64 -1.96 5.71
N MET A 50 2.14 -2.20 6.93
CA MET A 50 0.85 -2.84 7.14
C MET A 50 -0.30 -1.94 6.69
N LEU A 51 -0.27 -0.65 7.05
CA LEU A 51 -1.31 0.30 6.64
C LEU A 51 -1.33 0.44 5.11
N LEU A 52 -0.17 0.58 4.48
CA LEU A 52 -0.07 0.65 3.02
C LEU A 52 -0.58 -0.64 2.36
N LEU A 53 -0.28 -1.81 2.94
CA LEU A 53 -0.77 -3.09 2.42
C LEU A 53 -2.30 -3.16 2.48
N VAL A 54 -2.89 -2.85 3.64
CA VAL A 54 -4.34 -2.87 3.83
C VAL A 54 -5.05 -1.89 2.87
N LEU A 55 -4.47 -0.70 2.66
CA LEU A 55 -5.01 0.29 1.73
C LEU A 55 -4.82 -0.12 0.26
N ALA A 56 -3.75 -0.86 -0.07
CA ALA A 56 -3.46 -1.30 -1.43
C ALA A 56 -4.29 -2.51 -1.86
N LEU A 57 -4.69 -3.40 -0.93
CA LEU A 57 -5.45 -4.62 -1.24
C LEU A 57 -6.72 -4.37 -2.07
N PRO A 58 -7.60 -3.40 -1.73
CA PRO A 58 -8.76 -3.09 -2.56
C PRO A 58 -8.39 -2.59 -3.96
N MET A 59 -7.21 -1.96 -4.10
CA MET A 59 -6.73 -1.41 -5.37
C MET A 59 -6.11 -2.48 -6.28
N CYS A 60 -5.79 -3.66 -5.75
CA CYS A 60 -5.32 -4.80 -6.55
C CYS A 60 -6.43 -5.45 -7.39
N ILE A 61 -7.67 -5.09 -7.16
CA ILE A 61 -8.83 -5.56 -7.93
C ILE A 61 -9.34 -4.39 -8.78
N PRO A 62 -9.70 -4.61 -10.05
CA PRO A 62 -10.34 -3.57 -10.86
C PRO A 62 -11.57 -3.02 -10.14
N ASN A 63 -11.59 -1.75 -9.86
CA ASN A 63 -12.64 -1.11 -9.08
C ASN A 63 -13.27 0.09 -9.80
N VAL A 64 -14.38 0.58 -9.26
CA VAL A 64 -15.11 1.71 -9.79
C VAL A 64 -14.27 3.00 -9.64
N PRO A 65 -14.22 3.85 -10.67
CA PRO A 65 -13.61 5.18 -10.57
C PRO A 65 -14.16 5.97 -9.37
N GLY A 66 -13.26 6.63 -8.62
CA GLY A 66 -13.62 7.39 -7.42
C GLY A 66 -13.24 6.69 -6.11
N ILE A 67 -13.34 5.36 -6.00
CA ILE A 67 -12.85 4.62 -4.83
C ILE A 67 -11.34 4.78 -4.73
N SER A 68 -10.62 4.67 -5.84
CA SER A 68 -9.16 4.85 -5.90
C SER A 68 -8.70 6.22 -5.41
N THR A 69 -9.46 7.28 -5.65
CA THR A 69 -9.16 8.63 -5.16
C THR A 69 -9.11 8.67 -3.63
N ILE A 70 -10.10 8.05 -2.97
CA ILE A 70 -10.15 8.00 -1.50
C ILE A 70 -8.93 7.24 -0.95
N PHE A 71 -8.65 6.06 -1.50
CA PHE A 71 -7.51 5.25 -1.08
C PHE A 71 -6.17 5.92 -1.40
N GLY A 72 -6.05 6.60 -2.55
CA GLY A 72 -4.88 7.38 -2.92
C GLY A 72 -4.59 8.49 -1.89
N VAL A 73 -5.61 9.26 -1.51
CA VAL A 73 -5.47 10.30 -0.46
C VAL A 73 -5.06 9.69 0.88
N LEU A 74 -5.66 8.57 1.28
CA LEU A 74 -5.30 7.90 2.53
C LEU A 74 -3.85 7.36 2.52
N MET A 75 -3.36 6.91 1.36
CA MET A 75 -1.98 6.44 1.20
C MET A 75 -0.95 7.58 1.23
N MET A 76 -1.33 8.82 0.91
CA MET A 76 -0.41 9.95 0.95
C MET A 76 0.20 10.17 2.33
N LEU A 77 -0.59 10.01 3.39
CA LEU A 77 -0.11 10.24 4.76
C LEU A 77 1.06 9.30 5.13
N PRO A 78 0.93 7.97 5.07
CA PRO A 78 2.05 7.07 5.37
C PRO A 78 3.20 7.20 4.36
N ALA A 79 2.92 7.47 3.07
CA ALA A 79 3.96 7.68 2.08
C ALA A 79 4.80 8.92 2.38
N LEU A 80 4.18 10.04 2.73
CA LEU A 80 4.87 11.28 3.09
C LEU A 80 5.74 11.09 4.35
N GLN A 81 5.25 10.37 5.34
CA GLN A 81 6.01 10.05 6.55
C GLN A 81 7.24 9.17 6.25
N LEU A 82 7.12 8.23 5.30
CA LEU A 82 8.27 7.45 4.82
C LEU A 82 9.30 8.35 4.12
N VAL A 83 8.87 9.31 3.31
CA VAL A 83 9.76 10.32 2.69
C VAL A 83 10.47 11.15 3.75
N MET A 84 9.78 11.51 4.83
CA MET A 84 10.37 12.24 5.96
C MET A 84 11.28 11.35 6.84
N GLY A 85 11.44 10.07 6.51
CA GLY A 85 12.25 9.12 7.28
C GLY A 85 11.66 8.74 8.64
N SER A 86 10.36 8.94 8.84
CA SER A 86 9.68 8.62 10.09
C SER A 86 9.69 7.10 10.33
N ARG A 87 10.16 6.68 11.49
CA ARG A 87 10.18 5.26 11.88
C ARG A 87 8.86 4.78 12.48
N ARG A 88 8.05 5.71 13.01
CA ARG A 88 6.75 5.41 13.61
C ARG A 88 5.66 6.12 12.84
N LEU A 89 4.57 5.40 12.59
CA LEU A 89 3.40 5.96 11.93
C LEU A 89 2.72 6.97 12.86
N TRP A 90 2.71 8.23 12.44
CA TRP A 90 1.95 9.26 13.12
C TRP A 90 0.59 9.41 12.44
N VAL A 91 -0.45 9.39 13.25
CA VAL A 91 -1.82 9.62 12.78
C VAL A 91 -2.49 10.64 13.70
N PRO A 92 -3.24 11.62 13.14
CA PRO A 92 -3.94 12.62 13.94
C PRO A 92 -4.82 11.97 15.01
N GLN A 93 -4.86 12.57 16.21
CA GLN A 93 -5.61 12.01 17.34
C GLN A 93 -7.10 11.78 17.05
N ARG A 94 -7.69 12.59 16.17
CA ARG A 94 -9.08 12.40 15.75
C ARG A 94 -9.28 11.06 15.04
N VAL A 95 -8.36 10.70 14.13
CA VAL A 95 -8.39 9.43 13.38
C VAL A 95 -8.01 8.25 14.29
N ARG A 96 -7.07 8.42 15.21
CA ARG A 96 -6.71 7.40 16.20
C ARG A 96 -7.89 6.95 17.06
N ARG A 97 -8.84 7.86 17.33
CA ARG A 97 -10.04 7.60 18.13
C ARG A 97 -11.20 6.98 17.32
N TRP A 98 -11.06 6.87 16.00
CA TRP A 98 -12.09 6.22 15.20
C TRP A 98 -12.21 4.75 15.58
N GLU A 99 -13.44 4.35 15.84
CA GLU A 99 -13.77 2.97 16.10
C GLU A 99 -14.06 2.26 14.78
N ILE A 100 -13.45 1.11 14.61
CA ILE A 100 -13.68 0.21 13.47
C ILE A 100 -14.34 -1.06 14.03
N GLU A 101 -15.36 -1.53 13.35
CA GLU A 101 -15.95 -2.82 13.65
C GLU A 101 -14.95 -3.95 13.36
N CYS A 102 -14.73 -4.80 14.36
CA CYS A 102 -13.77 -5.90 14.23
C CYS A 102 -14.25 -7.00 13.28
N ALA A 103 -15.53 -7.18 13.07
CA ALA A 103 -16.07 -8.23 12.22
C ALA A 103 -15.68 -8.06 10.73
N PRO A 104 -15.95 -6.90 10.07
CA PRO A 104 -15.51 -6.68 8.69
C PRO A 104 -13.98 -6.62 8.58
N LEU A 105 -13.28 -6.03 9.56
CA LEU A 105 -11.83 -5.98 9.60
C LEU A 105 -11.24 -7.40 9.61
N ARG A 106 -11.68 -8.26 10.52
CA ARG A 106 -11.25 -9.68 10.60
C ARG A 106 -11.52 -10.44 9.31
N ARG A 107 -12.69 -10.21 8.69
CA ARG A 107 -13.04 -10.87 7.42
C ARG A 107 -12.05 -10.47 6.31
N THR A 108 -11.73 -9.19 6.20
CA THR A 108 -10.78 -8.67 5.21
C THR A 108 -9.36 -9.18 5.47
N LEU A 109 -8.91 -9.14 6.72
CA LEU A 109 -7.59 -9.65 7.10
C LEU A 109 -7.46 -11.15 6.83
N ARG A 110 -8.45 -11.96 7.22
CA ARG A 110 -8.47 -13.40 6.94
C ARG A 110 -8.49 -13.72 5.44
N ALA A 111 -9.18 -12.93 4.64
CA ALA A 111 -9.18 -13.09 3.19
C ALA A 111 -7.81 -12.75 2.55
N ALA A 112 -7.05 -11.85 3.16
CA ALA A 112 -5.71 -11.47 2.71
C ALA A 112 -4.62 -12.50 3.10
N ILE A 113 -4.81 -13.29 4.16
CA ILE A 113 -3.82 -14.25 4.66
C ILE A 113 -3.44 -15.34 3.64
N PRO A 114 -4.37 -16.05 2.94
CA PRO A 114 -4.00 -17.10 2.02
C PRO A 114 -3.14 -16.63 0.83
N PRO A 115 -3.51 -15.56 0.10
CA PRO A 115 -2.66 -15.06 -0.97
C PRO A 115 -1.31 -14.57 -0.43
N LEU A 116 -1.30 -13.96 0.77
CA LEU A 116 -0.08 -13.49 1.38
C LEU A 116 0.87 -14.64 1.72
N LYS A 117 0.38 -15.74 2.31
CA LYS A 117 1.18 -16.95 2.58
C LYS A 117 1.80 -17.54 1.30
N ARG A 118 1.08 -17.51 0.17
CA ARG A 118 1.64 -17.96 -1.12
C ARG A 118 2.80 -17.09 -1.59
N VAL A 119 2.65 -15.79 -1.47
CA VAL A 119 3.69 -14.82 -1.85
C VAL A 119 4.88 -14.93 -0.89
N GLU A 120 4.65 -15.10 0.39
CA GLU A 120 5.68 -15.28 1.43
C GLU A 120 6.54 -16.51 1.22
N TYR A 121 5.97 -17.60 0.71
CA TYR A 121 6.75 -18.81 0.38
C TYR A 121 7.85 -18.51 -0.67
N LEU A 122 7.61 -17.56 -1.56
CA LEU A 122 8.55 -17.11 -2.58
C LEU A 122 9.54 -16.06 -2.05
N ILE A 123 9.18 -15.36 -0.97
CA ILE A 123 9.94 -14.24 -0.41
C ILE A 123 10.77 -14.75 0.78
N LYS A 124 12.07 -14.57 0.69
CA LYS A 124 13.01 -14.81 1.80
C LYS A 124 13.65 -13.48 2.19
N PRO A 125 13.86 -13.19 3.48
CA PRO A 125 14.54 -11.95 3.89
C PRO A 125 15.97 -11.93 3.35
N ARG A 126 16.12 -11.33 2.17
CA ARG A 126 17.41 -11.17 1.49
C ARG A 126 17.76 -9.70 1.44
N TRP A 127 19.03 -9.36 1.65
CA TRP A 127 19.55 -7.99 1.51
C TRP A 127 18.78 -6.95 2.33
N SER A 128 18.52 -7.23 3.61
CA SER A 128 17.80 -6.32 4.53
C SER A 128 18.41 -4.90 4.65
N ARG A 129 19.64 -4.70 4.16
CA ARG A 129 20.28 -3.37 4.07
C ARG A 129 19.53 -2.43 3.10
N LEU A 130 18.87 -2.96 2.06
CA LEU A 130 18.09 -2.20 1.09
C LEU A 130 16.75 -1.67 1.66
N THR A 131 16.36 -2.12 2.85
CA THR A 131 15.16 -1.65 3.54
C THR A 131 15.47 -0.68 4.68
N ARG A 132 16.71 -0.19 4.76
CA ARG A 132 17.15 0.78 5.78
C ARG A 132 17.27 2.18 5.17
N PHE A 133 17.31 3.20 6.04
CA PHE A 133 17.64 4.57 5.68
C PHE A 133 19.01 4.62 4.92
N PRO A 134 19.16 5.32 3.78
CA PRO A 134 18.22 6.29 3.18
C PRO A 134 17.23 5.69 2.14
N ILE A 135 17.27 4.39 1.86
CA ILE A 135 16.49 3.77 0.79
C ILE A 135 14.98 3.85 1.07
N THR A 136 14.58 3.85 2.34
CA THR A 136 13.18 4.05 2.74
C THR A 136 12.59 5.38 2.24
N ILE A 137 13.42 6.41 2.04
CA ILE A 137 12.98 7.69 1.46
C ILE A 137 12.59 7.51 0.00
N LEU A 138 13.41 6.78 -0.78
CA LEU A 138 13.11 6.48 -2.19
C LEU A 138 11.82 5.67 -2.31
N VAL A 139 11.63 4.71 -1.42
CA VAL A 139 10.40 3.91 -1.34
C VAL A 139 9.21 4.79 -0.98
N GLY A 140 9.37 5.68 -0.03
CA GLY A 140 8.35 6.67 0.32
C GLY A 140 7.99 7.56 -0.87
N LEU A 141 8.99 8.05 -1.62
CA LEU A 141 8.78 8.89 -2.81
C LEU A 141 8.05 8.10 -3.92
N GLN A 142 8.47 6.86 -4.18
CA GLN A 142 7.80 5.98 -5.12
C GLN A 142 6.34 5.71 -4.70
N THR A 143 6.10 5.41 -3.42
CA THR A 143 4.75 5.17 -2.90
C THR A 143 3.90 6.44 -2.99
N LEU A 144 4.48 7.61 -2.73
CA LEU A 144 3.81 8.90 -2.88
C LEU A 144 3.41 9.16 -4.33
N LEU A 145 4.30 8.86 -5.28
CA LEU A 145 3.99 8.94 -6.71
C LEU A 145 2.82 8.02 -7.09
N MET A 146 2.83 6.77 -6.62
CA MET A 146 1.72 5.83 -6.88
C MET A 146 0.41 6.32 -6.24
N ALA A 147 0.47 6.88 -5.04
CA ALA A 147 -0.70 7.46 -4.36
C ALA A 147 -1.28 8.65 -5.15
N LEU A 148 -0.43 9.53 -5.69
CA LEU A 148 -0.85 10.64 -6.55
C LEU A 148 -1.52 10.15 -7.83
N ILE A 149 -0.98 9.10 -8.45
CA ILE A 149 -1.59 8.47 -9.62
C ILE A 149 -2.97 7.91 -9.28
N LEU A 150 -3.11 7.22 -8.14
CA LEU A 150 -4.38 6.64 -7.69
C LEU A 150 -5.47 7.69 -7.42
N ILE A 151 -5.09 8.94 -7.12
CA ILE A 151 -6.03 10.04 -6.96
C ILE A 151 -6.69 10.42 -8.30
N LEU A 152 -5.98 10.24 -9.42
CA LEU A 152 -6.55 10.52 -10.73
C LEU A 152 -7.61 9.46 -11.09
N PRO A 153 -8.85 9.86 -11.40
CA PRO A 153 -9.92 8.93 -11.72
C PRO A 153 -9.80 8.41 -13.17
N ILE A 154 -8.69 7.71 -13.48
CA ILE A 154 -8.45 7.13 -14.80
C ILE A 154 -9.00 5.70 -14.81
N PRO A 155 -10.03 5.40 -15.63
CA PRO A 155 -10.60 4.05 -15.69
C PRO A 155 -9.53 3.01 -16.03
N PHE A 156 -9.55 1.87 -15.32
CA PHE A 156 -8.65 0.73 -15.50
C PHE A 156 -7.15 0.98 -15.28
N ALA A 157 -6.69 2.23 -15.14
CA ALA A 157 -5.27 2.55 -14.92
C ALA A 157 -4.84 2.43 -13.44
N ASN A 158 -5.77 2.23 -12.52
CA ASN A 158 -5.51 2.23 -11.07
C ASN A 158 -4.96 0.89 -10.54
N TRP A 159 -5.19 -0.20 -11.27
CA TRP A 159 -4.74 -1.53 -10.87
C TRP A 159 -3.19 -1.67 -10.77
N PRO A 160 -2.38 -1.26 -11.77
CA PRO A 160 -0.93 -1.39 -11.69
C PRO A 160 -0.29 -0.57 -10.56
N PRO A 161 -0.68 0.72 -10.30
CA PRO A 161 -0.20 1.45 -9.13
C PRO A 161 -0.58 0.79 -7.81
N GLY A 162 -1.81 0.27 -7.68
CA GLY A 162 -2.26 -0.47 -6.50
C GLY A 162 -1.39 -1.71 -6.22
N MET A 163 -1.13 -2.51 -7.26
CA MET A 163 -0.22 -3.67 -7.18
C MET A 163 1.20 -3.25 -6.78
N THR A 164 1.70 -2.17 -7.34
CA THR A 164 3.03 -1.64 -7.00
C THR A 164 3.12 -1.26 -5.53
N VAL A 165 2.11 -0.58 -4.98
CA VAL A 165 2.05 -0.25 -3.55
C VAL A 165 1.94 -1.51 -2.70
N ALA A 166 1.16 -2.52 -3.10
CA ALA A 166 1.07 -3.79 -2.39
C ALA A 166 2.43 -4.50 -2.32
N ILE A 167 3.15 -4.61 -3.45
CA ILE A 167 4.49 -5.20 -3.49
C ILE A 167 5.46 -4.40 -2.61
N THR A 168 5.42 -3.06 -2.68
CA THR A 168 6.25 -2.18 -1.85
C THR A 168 5.98 -2.39 -0.36
N SER A 169 4.72 -2.51 0.01
CA SER A 169 4.29 -2.75 1.38
C SER A 169 4.80 -4.09 1.92
N LEU A 170 4.73 -5.14 1.09
CA LEU A 170 5.30 -6.44 1.44
C LEU A 170 6.82 -6.37 1.59
N ALA A 171 7.52 -5.68 0.68
CA ALA A 171 8.96 -5.49 0.76
C ALA A 171 9.37 -4.79 2.07
N LEU A 172 8.61 -3.78 2.50
CA LEU A 172 8.81 -3.09 3.78
C LEU A 172 8.55 -4.00 4.98
N LEU A 173 7.46 -4.78 4.96
CA LEU A 173 7.07 -5.67 6.04
C LEU A 173 8.06 -6.80 6.27
N GLN A 174 8.54 -7.40 5.17
CA GLN A 174 9.43 -8.54 5.22
C GLN A 174 10.91 -8.14 5.19
N ARG A 175 11.20 -6.84 5.06
CA ARG A 175 12.56 -6.31 4.89
C ARG A 175 13.33 -7.03 3.77
N ASP A 176 12.64 -7.35 2.68
CA ASP A 176 13.22 -8.04 1.53
C ASP A 176 13.70 -7.03 0.49
N GLY A 177 15.03 -6.94 0.32
CA GLY A 177 15.66 -6.04 -0.65
C GLY A 177 15.43 -6.48 -2.11
N VAL A 178 15.24 -7.76 -2.38
CA VAL A 178 14.95 -8.25 -3.75
C VAL A 178 13.54 -7.81 -4.16
N LEU A 179 12.58 -7.98 -3.27
CA LEU A 179 11.21 -7.50 -3.51
C LEU A 179 11.19 -5.98 -3.68
N MET A 180 12.02 -5.26 -2.91
CA MET A 180 12.20 -3.82 -3.05
C MET A 180 12.70 -3.43 -4.45
N LEU A 181 13.70 -4.15 -5.00
CA LEU A 181 14.16 -3.91 -6.35
C LEU A 181 13.09 -4.20 -7.40
N LEU A 182 12.21 -5.18 -7.16
CA LEU A 182 11.10 -5.49 -8.05
C LEU A 182 10.05 -4.36 -8.09
N THR A 183 9.97 -3.52 -7.07
CA THR A 183 9.05 -2.38 -7.07
C THR A 183 9.42 -1.32 -8.11
N ILE A 184 10.70 -1.22 -8.51
CA ILE A 184 11.16 -0.23 -9.51
C ILE A 184 10.54 -0.52 -10.89
N PRO A 185 10.72 -1.71 -11.49
CA PRO A 185 10.08 -2.01 -12.78
C PRO A 185 8.54 -2.00 -12.66
N ALA A 186 7.98 -2.40 -11.53
CA ALA A 186 6.54 -2.31 -11.29
C ALA A 186 6.06 -0.85 -11.30
N ALA A 187 6.80 0.08 -10.71
CA ALA A 187 6.49 1.50 -10.74
C ALA A 187 6.59 2.08 -12.15
N ILE A 188 7.61 1.72 -12.91
CA ILE A 188 7.77 2.14 -14.31
C ILE A 188 6.59 1.62 -15.15
N ALA A 189 6.23 0.36 -15.01
CA ALA A 189 5.08 -0.24 -15.67
C ALA A 189 3.76 0.46 -15.29
N SER A 190 3.61 0.87 -14.03
CA SER A 190 2.46 1.62 -13.55
C SER A 190 2.36 2.99 -14.21
N VAL A 191 3.45 3.75 -14.26
CA VAL A 191 3.49 5.05 -14.94
C VAL A 191 3.19 4.90 -16.44
N ALA A 192 3.78 3.89 -17.07
CA ALA A 192 3.52 3.60 -18.49
C ALA A 192 2.06 3.23 -18.75
N SER A 193 1.44 2.44 -17.87
CA SER A 193 0.02 2.05 -17.99
C SER A 193 -0.91 3.25 -17.87
N VAL A 194 -0.60 4.19 -16.97
CA VAL A 194 -1.34 5.44 -16.81
C VAL A 194 -1.22 6.32 -18.05
N TYR A 195 -0.01 6.46 -18.57
CA TYR A 195 0.23 7.21 -19.81
C TYR A 195 -0.56 6.63 -20.99
N LEU A 196 -0.49 5.31 -21.19
CA LEU A 196 -1.25 4.62 -22.24
C LEU A 196 -2.76 4.74 -22.01
N GLY A 197 -3.23 4.53 -20.78
CA GLY A 197 -4.64 4.67 -20.44
C GLY A 197 -5.19 6.07 -20.71
N THR A 198 -4.41 7.11 -20.41
CA THR A 198 -4.78 8.50 -20.70
C THR A 198 -4.84 8.75 -22.21
N ARG A 199 -3.89 8.25 -22.98
CA ARG A 199 -3.87 8.39 -24.46
C ARG A 199 -5.06 7.70 -25.09
N VAL A 200 -5.37 6.47 -24.68
CA VAL A 200 -6.52 5.71 -25.15
C VAL A 200 -7.82 6.42 -24.76
N GLY A 201 -7.94 6.88 -23.52
CA GLY A 201 -9.12 7.60 -23.04
C GLY A 201 -9.39 8.87 -23.84
N LEU A 202 -8.36 9.67 -24.12
CA LEU A 202 -8.48 10.87 -24.95
C LEU A 202 -8.88 10.54 -26.40
N ALA A 203 -8.31 9.48 -26.99
CA ALA A 203 -8.69 9.05 -28.34
C ALA A 203 -10.16 8.62 -28.41
N VAL A 204 -10.65 7.88 -27.41
CA VAL A 204 -12.06 7.49 -27.33
C VAL A 204 -12.98 8.71 -27.20
N ILE A 205 -12.61 9.68 -26.33
CA ILE A 205 -13.40 10.91 -26.17
C ILE A 205 -13.46 11.69 -27.48
N ASN A 206 -12.34 11.87 -28.18
CA ASN A 206 -12.30 12.58 -29.45
C ASN A 206 -13.17 11.89 -30.50
N ASN A 207 -13.07 10.56 -30.62
CA ASN A 207 -13.90 9.80 -31.57
C ASN A 207 -15.42 9.93 -31.26
N VAL A 208 -15.78 9.90 -29.96
CA VAL A 208 -17.16 10.08 -29.54
C VAL A 208 -17.66 11.50 -29.86
N VAL A 209 -16.83 12.52 -29.61
CA VAL A 209 -17.15 13.92 -29.91
C VAL A 209 -17.33 14.10 -31.42
N GLU A 210 -16.44 13.58 -32.25
CA GLU A 210 -16.53 13.61 -33.71
C GLU A 210 -17.79 12.88 -34.18
N TRP A 211 -18.10 11.73 -33.65
CA TRP A 211 -19.31 10.99 -33.96
C TRP A 211 -20.59 11.79 -33.64
N ILE A 212 -20.65 12.42 -32.47
CA ILE A 212 -21.77 13.28 -32.09
C ILE A 212 -21.88 14.49 -33.01
N GLN A 213 -20.75 15.14 -33.34
CA GLN A 213 -20.73 16.29 -34.26
C GLN A 213 -21.23 15.90 -35.64
N ASN A 214 -20.80 14.78 -36.20
CA ASN A 214 -21.25 14.26 -37.48
C ASN A 214 -22.77 13.96 -37.48
N LEU A 215 -23.28 13.46 -36.36
CA LEU A 215 -24.69 13.16 -36.19
C LEU A 215 -25.56 14.43 -36.15
N LEU A 216 -25.04 15.51 -35.54
CA LEU A 216 -25.72 16.80 -35.40
C LEU A 216 -25.63 17.65 -36.69
N THR A 217 -24.53 17.54 -37.43
CA THR A 217 -24.29 18.32 -38.65
C THR A 217 -24.81 17.63 -39.90
N GLY A 218 -25.29 16.38 -39.80
CA GLY A 218 -25.77 15.60 -40.94
C GLY A 218 -24.71 15.33 -42.00
N ALA A 219 -23.42 15.49 -41.66
CA ALA A 219 -22.32 15.17 -42.56
C ALA A 219 -22.11 13.65 -42.61
N PRO A 220 -22.00 13.05 -43.82
CA PRO A 220 -21.74 11.61 -43.98
C PRO A 220 -20.36 11.20 -43.47
#